data_e218ca77227189f37e1da0410663d006
#
_entry.id   e218ca77227189f37e1da0410663d006
#
_cell.length_a   1.000
_cell.length_b   1.000
_cell.length_c   1.000
_cell.angle_alpha   90.00
_cell.angle_beta   90.00
_cell.angle_gamma   90.00
#
_symmetry.space_group_name_H-M   'P 1'
#
loop_
_entity.id
_entity.type
_entity.pdbx_description
1 polymer ?
#
loop_
_entity_poly.entity_id
_entity_poly.type
_entity_poly.pdbx_seq_one_letter_code
_entity_poly.pdbx_strand_id
1 'polypeptide(L)'
;MIKPPQKIILDYKELAKIINAHRTLGQKIICTIGSWDMLHIGHLRYLCKAKKLGDILVVGVDSDRDIKIYKKSPLRPVLPQDERIEMLSYQTFVDYITLIDDVDKKGRWQMELIKVIRPDIFVATKESYPDEQRKQIAKFCGYLKILPRQATETSTTEIIERTFKKRLEYILNHTKL
;
A
#
# COMPACT_ATOMS: atom_id res chain seq x y z
N MET A 1 12.14 18.04 15.62
CA MET A 1 11.57 17.02 14.71
C MET A 1 10.31 16.44 15.36
N ILE A 2 9.19 16.43 14.66
CA ILE A 2 7.96 15.77 15.12
C ILE A 2 8.21 14.27 15.02
N LYS A 3 8.11 13.53 16.13
CA LYS A 3 8.20 12.06 16.10
C LYS A 3 7.00 11.51 15.32
N PRO A 4 7.20 10.59 14.35
CA PRO A 4 6.07 9.95 13.69
C PRO A 4 5.20 9.21 14.73
N PRO A 5 3.89 9.11 14.51
CA PRO A 5 3.00 8.37 15.40
C PRO A 5 3.48 6.93 15.56
N GLN A 6 3.27 6.36 16.76
CA GLN A 6 3.70 4.99 17.11
C GLN A 6 2.79 3.91 16.44
N LYS A 7 2.68 3.99 15.11
CA LYS A 7 1.83 3.11 14.26
C LYS A 7 2.66 2.14 13.40
N ILE A 8 3.98 2.36 13.35
CA ILE A 8 4.87 1.59 12.48
C ILE A 8 5.37 0.38 13.28
N ILE A 9 4.93 -0.81 12.88
CA ILE A 9 5.30 -2.08 13.51
C ILE A 9 5.91 -2.98 12.43
N LEU A 10 7.22 -3.13 12.41
CA LEU A 10 7.93 -3.90 11.37
C LEU A 10 8.01 -5.39 11.69
N ASP A 11 8.00 -5.76 12.97
CA ASP A 11 8.00 -7.17 13.40
C ASP A 11 6.58 -7.74 13.29
N TYR A 12 6.39 -8.72 12.43
CA TYR A 12 5.11 -9.39 12.23
C TYR A 12 4.62 -10.16 13.45
N LYS A 13 5.52 -10.63 14.33
CA LYS A 13 5.12 -11.31 15.57
C LYS A 13 4.56 -10.29 16.57
N GLU A 14 5.17 -9.12 16.66
CA GLU A 14 4.65 -8.02 17.47
C GLU A 14 3.31 -7.52 16.93
N LEU A 15 3.23 -7.28 15.62
CA LEU A 15 1.98 -6.88 14.96
C LEU A 15 0.87 -7.90 15.22
N ALA A 16 1.16 -9.20 15.12
CA ALA A 16 0.19 -10.26 15.37
C ALA A 16 -0.35 -10.24 16.82
N LYS A 17 0.50 -9.96 17.82
CA LYS A 17 0.06 -9.82 19.20
C LYS A 17 -0.90 -8.65 19.37
N ILE A 18 -0.59 -7.50 18.77
CA ILE A 18 -1.43 -6.30 18.79
C ILE A 18 -2.79 -6.61 18.14
N ILE A 19 -2.77 -7.21 16.94
CA ILE A 19 -3.98 -7.55 16.19
C ILE A 19 -4.86 -8.55 16.98
N ASN A 20 -4.26 -9.53 17.65
CA ASN A 20 -5.00 -10.47 18.49
C ASN A 20 -5.64 -9.79 19.71
N ALA A 21 -4.98 -8.80 20.31
CA ALA A 21 -5.59 -7.99 21.37
C ALA A 21 -6.83 -7.22 20.88
N HIS A 22 -6.76 -6.61 19.68
CA HIS A 22 -7.91 -5.96 19.03
C HIS A 22 -9.07 -6.95 18.79
N ARG A 23 -8.77 -8.16 18.33
CA ARG A 23 -9.78 -9.21 18.16
C ARG A 23 -10.44 -9.61 19.47
N THR A 24 -9.68 -9.73 20.57
CA THR A 24 -10.23 -10.01 21.89
C THR A 24 -11.23 -8.94 22.33
N LEU A 25 -11.03 -7.70 21.89
CA LEU A 25 -11.96 -6.58 22.11
C LEU A 25 -13.12 -6.54 21.09
N GLY A 26 -13.27 -7.56 20.24
CA GLY A 26 -14.32 -7.63 19.21
C GLY A 26 -14.13 -6.70 18.02
N GLN A 27 -12.93 -6.12 17.85
CA GLN A 27 -12.66 -5.18 16.77
C GLN A 27 -12.35 -5.89 15.46
N LYS A 28 -12.93 -5.37 14.37
CA LYS A 28 -12.80 -5.91 13.02
C LYS A 28 -11.54 -5.40 12.33
N ILE A 29 -10.72 -6.32 11.85
CA ILE A 29 -9.40 -6.05 11.27
C ILE A 29 -9.50 -5.95 9.75
N ILE A 30 -9.07 -4.83 9.21
CA ILE A 30 -8.97 -4.56 7.77
C ILE A 30 -7.49 -4.52 7.39
N CYS A 31 -7.15 -5.14 6.28
CA CYS A 31 -5.78 -5.08 5.75
C CYS A 31 -5.78 -4.70 4.28
N THR A 32 -4.80 -3.94 3.88
CA THR A 32 -4.49 -3.67 2.47
C THR A 32 -2.99 -3.54 2.28
N ILE A 33 -2.49 -3.87 1.09
CA ILE A 33 -1.07 -3.81 0.76
C ILE A 33 -0.89 -3.07 -0.57
N GLY A 34 0.18 -2.31 -0.68
CA GLY A 34 0.52 -1.61 -1.91
C GLY A 34 1.83 -0.84 -1.84
N SER A 35 2.22 -0.28 -2.96
CA SER A 35 3.44 0.52 -3.05
C SER A 35 3.32 1.88 -2.35
N TRP A 36 2.14 2.48 -2.37
CA TRP A 36 1.82 3.82 -1.82
C TRP A 36 2.80 4.91 -2.29
N ASP A 37 3.37 4.73 -3.47
CA ASP A 37 4.39 5.58 -4.02
C ASP A 37 3.79 6.91 -4.51
N MET A 38 4.41 8.04 -4.14
CA MET A 38 3.89 9.39 -4.35
C MET A 38 2.44 9.49 -3.87
N LEU A 39 2.21 9.38 -2.56
CA LEU A 39 0.87 9.39 -1.97
C LEU A 39 0.00 10.51 -2.56
N HIS A 40 -1.13 10.14 -3.17
CA HIS A 40 -2.02 11.03 -3.90
C HIS A 40 -3.48 10.81 -3.50
N ILE A 41 -4.38 11.68 -3.95
CA ILE A 41 -5.79 11.66 -3.55
C ILE A 41 -6.49 10.32 -3.77
N GLY A 42 -6.10 9.56 -4.81
CA GLY A 42 -6.62 8.21 -5.06
C GLY A 42 -6.29 7.24 -3.93
N HIS A 43 -5.05 7.27 -3.43
CA HIS A 43 -4.62 6.49 -2.28
C HIS A 43 -5.39 6.88 -1.01
N LEU A 44 -5.50 8.17 -0.72
CA LEU A 44 -6.18 8.65 0.49
C LEU A 44 -7.66 8.26 0.50
N ARG A 45 -8.37 8.47 -0.61
CA ARG A 45 -9.78 8.06 -0.75
C ARG A 45 -9.95 6.54 -0.60
N TYR A 46 -9.03 5.76 -1.17
CA TYR A 46 -9.05 4.31 -1.07
C TYR A 46 -8.86 3.86 0.39
N LEU A 47 -7.85 4.37 1.09
CA LEU A 47 -7.56 4.03 2.47
C LEU A 47 -8.71 4.47 3.41
N CYS A 48 -9.28 5.67 3.21
CA CYS A 48 -10.47 6.09 3.93
C CYS A 48 -11.66 5.15 3.74
N LYS A 49 -11.88 4.65 2.51
CA LYS A 49 -12.95 3.68 2.25
C LYS A 49 -12.64 2.31 2.86
N ALA A 50 -11.38 1.88 2.82
CA ALA A 50 -10.96 0.65 3.48
C ALA A 50 -11.20 0.72 4.99
N LYS A 51 -10.81 1.81 5.65
CA LYS A 51 -11.04 2.02 7.10
C LYS A 51 -12.52 1.93 7.49
N LYS A 52 -13.43 2.41 6.65
CA LYS A 52 -14.88 2.36 6.91
C LYS A 52 -15.47 0.95 6.91
N LEU A 53 -14.72 -0.08 6.54
CA LEU A 53 -15.16 -1.47 6.53
C LEU A 53 -14.96 -2.20 7.86
N GLY A 54 -14.25 -1.57 8.81
CA GLY A 54 -14.00 -2.12 10.14
C GLY A 54 -13.32 -1.14 11.08
N ASP A 55 -12.80 -1.65 12.18
CA ASP A 55 -12.32 -0.84 13.29
C ASP A 55 -10.82 -0.55 13.22
N ILE A 56 -10.02 -1.50 12.75
CA ILE A 56 -8.55 -1.40 12.69
C ILE A 56 -8.09 -1.59 11.24
N LEU A 57 -7.41 -0.58 10.69
CA LEU A 57 -6.80 -0.65 9.36
C LEU A 57 -5.30 -0.87 9.46
N VAL A 58 -4.84 -2.01 8.99
CA VAL A 58 -3.43 -2.36 8.79
C VAL A 58 -3.03 -2.10 7.34
N VAL A 59 -1.98 -1.33 7.13
CA VAL A 59 -1.46 -1.01 5.81
C VAL A 59 -0.08 -1.62 5.63
N GLY A 60 0.06 -2.57 4.71
CA GLY A 60 1.33 -3.09 4.24
C GLY A 60 1.91 -2.17 3.17
N VAL A 61 3.20 -1.85 3.30
CA VAL A 61 3.94 -1.01 2.35
C VAL A 61 4.98 -1.89 1.65
N ASP A 62 4.86 -2.06 0.33
CA ASP A 62 5.85 -2.84 -0.43
C ASP A 62 7.25 -2.22 -0.31
N SER A 63 8.27 -3.04 -0.11
CA SER A 63 9.66 -2.61 -0.10
C SER A 63 10.09 -2.05 -1.46
N ASP A 64 11.14 -1.26 -1.47
CA ASP A 64 11.72 -0.76 -2.74
C ASP A 64 12.21 -1.92 -3.60
N ARG A 65 12.71 -3.00 -2.97
CA ARG A 65 13.13 -4.22 -3.65
C ARG A 65 11.96 -4.90 -4.34
N ASP A 66 10.85 -5.12 -3.65
CA ASP A 66 9.68 -5.79 -4.18
C ASP A 66 9.06 -4.99 -5.33
N ILE A 67 8.96 -3.66 -5.19
CA ILE A 67 8.45 -2.78 -6.24
C ILE A 67 9.31 -2.90 -7.51
N LYS A 68 10.63 -2.89 -7.39
CA LYS A 68 11.55 -3.06 -8.54
C LYS A 68 11.33 -4.39 -9.25
N ILE A 69 11.06 -5.47 -8.50
CA ILE A 69 10.82 -6.80 -9.07
C ILE A 69 9.52 -6.83 -9.89
N TYR A 70 8.39 -6.35 -9.33
CA TYR A 70 7.11 -6.54 -10.01
C TYR A 70 6.71 -5.39 -10.95
N LYS A 71 7.17 -4.15 -10.73
CA LYS A 71 6.88 -3.03 -11.65
C LYS A 71 7.75 -3.02 -12.89
N LYS A 72 8.95 -3.59 -12.83
CA LYS A 72 9.92 -3.63 -13.94
C LYS A 72 10.16 -2.26 -14.59
N SER A 73 10.14 -1.21 -13.80
CA SER A 73 10.32 0.18 -14.25
C SER A 73 11.50 0.81 -13.51
N PRO A 74 12.46 1.45 -14.21
CA PRO A 74 13.56 2.14 -13.55
C PRO A 74 13.12 3.40 -12.80
N LEU A 75 11.89 3.89 -13.06
CA LEU A 75 11.32 5.07 -12.44
C LEU A 75 10.53 4.76 -11.15
N ARG A 76 10.53 3.50 -10.70
CA ARG A 76 9.71 3.07 -9.55
C ARG A 76 10.55 2.27 -8.53
N PRO A 77 10.36 2.51 -7.22
CA PRO A 77 9.54 3.57 -6.66
C PRO A 77 10.19 4.95 -6.85
N VAL A 78 9.41 6.03 -6.79
CA VAL A 78 9.90 7.42 -6.81
C VAL A 78 10.38 7.81 -5.42
N LEU A 79 9.61 7.47 -4.38
CA LEU A 79 9.93 7.73 -2.99
C LEU A 79 10.45 6.47 -2.31
N PRO A 80 11.53 6.58 -1.50
CA PRO A 80 12.04 5.45 -0.74
C PRO A 80 11.00 4.93 0.27
N GLN A 81 11.11 3.64 0.61
CA GLN A 81 10.13 2.97 1.49
C GLN A 81 9.92 3.67 2.83
N ASP A 82 10.96 4.23 3.43
CA ASP A 82 10.89 4.88 4.74
C ASP A 82 10.03 6.15 4.68
N GLU A 83 10.18 6.97 3.64
CA GLU A 83 9.33 8.14 3.43
C GLU A 83 7.87 7.73 3.17
N ARG A 84 7.63 6.67 2.40
CA ARG A 84 6.28 6.16 2.11
C ARG A 84 5.59 5.66 3.38
N ILE A 85 6.31 4.96 4.25
CA ILE A 85 5.85 4.50 5.57
C ILE A 85 5.55 5.71 6.47
N GLU A 86 6.46 6.68 6.53
CA GLU A 86 6.29 7.87 7.35
C GLU A 86 5.08 8.70 6.90
N MET A 87 4.91 8.96 5.60
CA MET A 87 3.74 9.68 5.05
C MET A 87 2.41 9.01 5.45
N LEU A 88 2.35 7.68 5.45
CA LEU A 88 1.16 6.94 5.87
C LEU A 88 0.93 7.05 7.37
N SER A 89 1.97 7.17 8.20
CA SER A 89 1.84 7.25 9.65
C SER A 89 1.13 8.53 10.11
N TYR A 90 1.17 9.58 9.33
CA TYR A 90 0.45 10.84 9.60
C TYR A 90 -1.04 10.79 9.20
N GLN A 91 -1.49 9.71 8.54
CA GLN A 91 -2.89 9.57 8.16
C GLN A 91 -3.73 9.07 9.34
N THR A 92 -4.74 9.84 9.76
CA THR A 92 -5.56 9.54 10.96
C THR A 92 -6.39 8.25 10.80
N PHE A 93 -6.73 7.87 9.57
CA PHE A 93 -7.50 6.67 9.26
C PHE A 93 -6.63 5.39 9.11
N VAL A 94 -5.32 5.47 9.25
CA VAL A 94 -4.40 4.32 9.29
C VAL A 94 -4.04 4.04 10.75
N ASP A 95 -4.26 2.80 11.21
CA ASP A 95 -3.97 2.42 12.59
C ASP A 95 -2.58 1.78 12.73
N TYR A 96 -2.22 0.85 11.84
CA TYR A 96 -0.91 0.20 11.84
C TYR A 96 -0.32 0.12 10.45
N ILE A 97 1.00 0.21 10.38
CA ILE A 97 1.79 0.15 9.15
C ILE A 97 2.93 -0.84 9.34
N THR A 98 3.16 -1.65 8.32
CA THR A 98 4.30 -2.58 8.30
C THR A 98 4.93 -2.63 6.91
N LEU A 99 6.20 -3.04 6.84
CA LEU A 99 6.91 -3.24 5.58
C LEU A 99 6.62 -4.63 5.02
N ILE A 100 6.43 -4.73 3.71
CA ILE A 100 6.32 -5.98 2.96
C ILE A 100 7.60 -6.15 2.14
N ASP A 101 8.34 -7.22 2.41
CA ASP A 101 9.57 -7.57 1.71
C ASP A 101 9.63 -9.08 1.49
N ASP A 102 8.56 -9.63 0.94
CA ASP A 102 8.33 -11.08 0.85
C ASP A 102 8.08 -11.59 -0.58
N VAL A 103 8.55 -10.85 -1.59
CA VAL A 103 8.61 -11.35 -2.97
C VAL A 103 9.86 -12.18 -3.17
N ASP A 104 9.71 -13.42 -3.62
CA ASP A 104 10.84 -14.32 -3.88
C ASP A 104 11.62 -13.92 -5.15
N LYS A 105 12.77 -14.59 -5.38
CA LYS A 105 13.63 -14.33 -6.55
C LYS A 105 12.94 -14.57 -7.90
N LYS A 106 11.80 -15.30 -7.91
CA LYS A 106 10.98 -15.54 -9.12
C LYS A 106 9.85 -14.52 -9.28
N GLY A 107 9.79 -13.49 -8.43
CA GLY A 107 8.75 -12.46 -8.44
C GLY A 107 7.42 -12.91 -7.84
N ARG A 108 7.39 -13.99 -7.03
CA ARG A 108 6.18 -14.50 -6.40
C ARG A 108 6.05 -13.95 -4.98
N TRP A 109 4.96 -13.27 -4.72
CA TRP A 109 4.62 -12.77 -3.40
C TRP A 109 4.24 -13.90 -2.44
N GLN A 110 4.83 -13.95 -1.26
CA GLN A 110 4.66 -15.04 -0.28
C GLN A 110 3.47 -14.83 0.66
N MET A 111 2.84 -13.66 0.67
CA MET A 111 1.65 -13.33 1.47
C MET A 111 1.85 -13.48 2.99
N GLU A 112 3.07 -13.27 3.49
CA GLU A 112 3.40 -13.52 4.90
C GLU A 112 2.55 -12.68 5.84
N LEU A 113 2.39 -11.38 5.58
CA LEU A 113 1.56 -10.52 6.42
C LEU A 113 0.13 -11.08 6.55
N ILE A 114 -0.53 -11.42 5.43
CA ILE A 114 -1.92 -11.89 5.44
C ILE A 114 -2.04 -13.22 6.19
N LYS A 115 -1.08 -14.12 6.03
CA LYS A 115 -1.04 -15.40 6.73
C LYS A 115 -0.92 -15.22 8.24
N VAL A 116 -0.14 -14.23 8.67
CA VAL A 116 0.13 -13.95 10.08
C VAL A 116 -1.06 -13.27 10.75
N ILE A 117 -1.57 -12.20 10.15
CA ILE A 117 -2.64 -11.40 10.78
C ILE A 117 -4.05 -11.90 10.47
N ARG A 118 -4.25 -12.68 9.39
CA ARG A 118 -5.55 -13.22 8.95
C ARG A 118 -6.68 -12.18 9.07
N PRO A 119 -6.67 -11.10 8.29
CA PRO A 119 -7.62 -10.01 8.46
C PRO A 119 -9.07 -10.48 8.20
N ASP A 120 -10.04 -9.84 8.87
CA ASP A 120 -11.45 -10.08 8.60
C ASP A 120 -11.82 -9.66 7.19
N ILE A 121 -11.25 -8.52 6.73
CA ILE A 121 -11.39 -8.08 5.35
C ILE A 121 -10.00 -7.70 4.78
N PHE A 122 -9.63 -8.32 3.67
CA PHE A 122 -8.55 -7.82 2.83
C PHE A 122 -9.13 -6.96 1.72
N VAL A 123 -8.62 -5.73 1.57
CA VAL A 123 -9.11 -4.78 0.57
C VAL A 123 -8.10 -4.67 -0.56
N ALA A 124 -8.57 -4.75 -1.80
CA ALA A 124 -7.77 -4.62 -3.02
C ALA A 124 -8.51 -3.82 -4.09
N THR A 125 -7.80 -3.35 -5.12
CA THR A 125 -8.42 -2.92 -6.37
C THR A 125 -8.42 -4.08 -7.38
N LYS A 126 -9.24 -3.98 -8.43
CA LYS A 126 -9.32 -5.01 -9.47
C LYS A 126 -7.96 -5.22 -10.17
N GLU A 127 -7.20 -4.16 -10.31
CA GLU A 127 -5.92 -4.13 -11.01
C GLU A 127 -4.73 -4.61 -10.15
N SER A 128 -4.91 -4.68 -8.81
CA SER A 128 -3.79 -4.98 -7.90
C SER A 128 -3.32 -6.41 -7.99
N TYR A 129 -4.24 -7.35 -8.19
CA TYR A 129 -3.93 -8.78 -8.15
C TYR A 129 -4.64 -9.54 -9.27
N PRO A 130 -3.95 -10.45 -10.00
CA PRO A 130 -4.58 -11.41 -10.91
C PRO A 130 -5.60 -12.31 -10.20
N ASP A 131 -6.55 -12.87 -10.94
CA ASP A 131 -7.63 -13.71 -10.39
C ASP A 131 -7.12 -14.88 -9.56
N GLU A 132 -6.05 -15.56 -10.00
CA GLU A 132 -5.47 -16.67 -9.28
C GLU A 132 -4.87 -16.23 -7.94
N GLN A 133 -4.20 -15.09 -7.92
CA GLN A 133 -3.65 -14.53 -6.68
C GLN A 133 -4.76 -14.08 -5.73
N ARG A 134 -5.87 -13.53 -6.24
CA ARG A 134 -7.06 -13.21 -5.44
C ARG A 134 -7.68 -14.45 -4.77
N LYS A 135 -7.75 -15.57 -5.48
CA LYS A 135 -8.20 -16.85 -4.89
C LYS A 135 -7.28 -17.33 -3.77
N GLN A 136 -5.97 -17.12 -3.92
CA GLN A 136 -5.01 -17.46 -2.85
C GLN A 136 -5.17 -16.54 -1.65
N ILE A 137 -5.29 -15.23 -1.84
CA ILE A 137 -5.54 -14.25 -0.77
C ILE A 137 -6.79 -14.63 0.03
N ALA A 138 -7.88 -14.98 -0.66
CA ALA A 138 -9.16 -15.34 -0.03
C ALA A 138 -9.08 -16.54 0.93
N LYS A 139 -8.03 -17.37 0.86
CA LYS A 139 -7.79 -18.48 1.81
C LYS A 139 -7.29 -18.00 3.17
N PHE A 140 -6.77 -16.78 3.26
CA PHE A 140 -6.12 -16.24 4.45
C PHE A 140 -6.83 -15.03 5.05
N CYS A 141 -7.97 -14.61 4.50
CA CYS A 141 -8.82 -13.56 5.07
C CYS A 141 -10.27 -14.02 5.16
N GLY A 142 -11.06 -13.36 6.00
CA GLY A 142 -12.49 -13.67 6.12
C GLY A 142 -13.26 -13.30 4.86
N TYR A 143 -12.92 -12.14 4.26
CA TYR A 143 -13.53 -11.65 3.02
C TYR A 143 -12.52 -10.82 2.19
N LEU A 144 -12.51 -11.04 0.87
CA LEU A 144 -11.76 -10.20 -0.07
C LEU A 144 -12.69 -9.14 -0.67
N LYS A 145 -12.49 -7.88 -0.30
CA LYS A 145 -13.25 -6.74 -0.84
C LYS A 145 -12.51 -6.09 -2.00
N ILE A 146 -13.12 -6.07 -3.16
CA ILE A 146 -12.61 -5.31 -4.31
C ILE A 146 -13.26 -3.93 -4.33
N LEU A 147 -12.45 -2.87 -4.22
CA LEU A 147 -12.88 -1.49 -4.41
C LEU A 147 -12.53 -1.03 -5.82
N PRO A 148 -13.38 -0.21 -6.45
CA PRO A 148 -13.01 0.44 -7.70
C PRO A 148 -11.89 1.46 -7.45
N ARG A 149 -11.15 1.79 -8.50
CA ARG A 149 -10.15 2.87 -8.47
C ARG A 149 -10.78 4.18 -7.98
N GLN A 150 -10.14 4.88 -7.05
CA GLN A 150 -10.73 6.03 -6.34
C GLN A 150 -10.38 7.38 -6.96
N ALA A 151 -9.52 7.41 -7.96
CA ALA A 151 -9.24 8.56 -8.82
C ALA A 151 -8.99 8.04 -10.24
N THR A 152 -9.76 8.50 -11.20
CA THR A 152 -9.66 8.08 -12.60
C THR A 152 -8.50 8.72 -13.33
N GLU A 153 -8.16 9.96 -12.95
CA GLU A 153 -7.18 10.81 -13.63
C GLU A 153 -5.92 11.08 -12.77
N THR A 154 -5.72 10.28 -11.72
CA THR A 154 -4.57 10.48 -10.82
C THR A 154 -3.99 9.16 -10.37
N SER A 155 -2.82 8.83 -10.89
CA SER A 155 -1.96 7.74 -10.43
C SER A 155 -0.51 8.22 -10.41
N THR A 156 0.36 7.49 -9.73
CA THR A 156 1.80 7.79 -9.74
C THR A 156 2.35 7.88 -11.16
N THR A 157 1.97 6.95 -12.05
CA THR A 157 2.39 6.96 -13.45
C THR A 157 1.92 8.21 -14.19
N GLU A 158 0.64 8.56 -14.07
CA GLU A 158 0.08 9.77 -14.68
C GLU A 158 0.70 11.07 -14.13
N ILE A 159 1.04 11.11 -12.85
CA ILE A 159 1.76 12.25 -12.26
C ILE A 159 3.15 12.39 -12.88
N ILE A 160 3.91 11.28 -12.97
CA ILE A 160 5.26 11.26 -13.56
C ILE A 160 5.19 11.72 -15.02
N GLU A 161 4.34 11.11 -15.84
CA GLU A 161 4.21 11.41 -17.28
C GLU A 161 3.81 12.86 -17.52
N ARG A 162 2.82 13.37 -16.77
CA ARG A 162 2.36 14.76 -16.87
C ARG A 162 3.45 15.74 -16.48
N THR A 163 4.22 15.45 -15.44
CA THR A 163 5.32 16.29 -14.98
C THR A 163 6.45 16.31 -15.99
N PHE A 164 6.81 15.14 -16.51
CA PHE A 164 7.85 15.01 -17.54
C PHE A 164 7.47 15.75 -18.83
N LYS A 165 6.24 15.57 -19.32
CA LYS A 165 5.73 16.26 -20.51
C LYS A 165 5.82 17.78 -20.34
N LYS A 166 5.32 18.32 -19.23
CA LYS A 166 5.39 19.77 -18.95
C LYS A 166 6.83 20.26 -18.87
N ARG A 167 7.74 19.49 -18.27
CA ARG A 167 9.15 19.88 -18.17
C ARG A 167 9.83 19.88 -19.53
N LEU A 168 9.55 18.88 -20.35
CA LEU A 168 10.06 18.80 -21.73
C LEU A 168 9.57 19.98 -22.59
N GLU A 169 8.27 20.29 -22.56
CA GLU A 169 7.68 21.44 -23.24
C GLU A 169 8.34 22.75 -22.79
N TYR A 170 8.57 22.92 -21.50
CA TYR A 170 9.27 24.10 -20.97
C TYR A 170 10.70 24.22 -21.51
N ILE A 171 11.47 23.12 -21.51
CA ILE A 171 12.85 23.10 -22.03
C ILE A 171 12.86 23.45 -23.51
N LEU A 172 12.03 22.81 -24.34
CA LEU A 172 11.97 23.05 -25.80
C LEU A 172 11.61 24.51 -26.12
N ASN A 173 10.74 25.14 -25.33
CA ASN A 173 10.31 26.51 -25.57
C ASN A 173 11.29 27.57 -25.04
N HIS A 174 12.21 27.21 -24.15
CA HIS A 174 13.12 28.17 -23.50
C HIS A 174 14.60 27.89 -23.75
N THR A 175 14.95 26.78 -24.38
CA THR A 175 16.31 26.49 -24.84
C THR A 175 16.40 26.97 -26.29
N LYS A 176 16.91 28.18 -26.52
CA LYS A 176 17.34 28.60 -27.85
C LYS A 176 18.53 27.72 -28.22
N LEU A 177 18.39 26.83 -29.16
CA LEU A 177 19.49 26.22 -29.92
C LEU A 177 20.14 27.28 -30.79
#